data_bd169e91dc199105280f5b931548d110
#
_entry.id   bd169e91dc199105280f5b931548d110
#
_cell.length_a   1.000
_cell.length_b   1.000
_cell.length_c   1.000
_cell.angle_alpha   90.00
_cell.angle_beta   90.00
_cell.angle_gamma   90.00
#
_symmetry.space_group_name_H-M   'P 1'
#
loop_
_entity.id
_entity.type
_entity.pdbx_description
1 polymer ?
#
loop_
_entity_poly.entity_id
_entity_poly.type
_entity_poly.pdbx_seq_one_letter_code
_entity_poly.pdbx_strand_id
1 'polypeptide(L)'
;HQVGIQGGVELSTRTLEQNLRLLARAPLLSAPGERFNYSLAIDVLGAVLERVTGMPLPQLFVEWVARPLGLGNTAFYAADAANLATPYYNTPQGPQRMHEGLRLALPEEMAGGEVLFSPARALNAGAYPSGGAGMVGDADDVLRLVEALRSGGQDMLRPDTVALLHSPHVGAQAQTQGPGWGFGFGGALLVDADAAQTPQQAGTLTWGGVYGHSWFFDPQAQLSVVILTNTAFEGMCGRYPQQIRDAVYAAEMG
;
A
#
# COMPACT_ATOMS: atom_id res chain seq x y z
N HIS A 1 11.76 -5.33 -16.00
CA HIS A 1 11.18 -5.00 -17.33
C HIS A 1 11.64 -5.96 -18.44
N GLN A 2 12.81 -6.57 -18.39
CA GLN A 2 13.28 -7.51 -19.43
C GLN A 2 12.46 -8.82 -19.53
N VAL A 3 11.70 -9.17 -18.50
CA VAL A 3 10.92 -10.43 -18.45
C VAL A 3 9.41 -10.19 -18.63
N GLY A 4 8.97 -8.94 -18.74
CA GLY A 4 7.57 -8.58 -18.93
C GLY A 4 6.68 -8.88 -17.72
N ILE A 5 7.23 -8.92 -16.51
CA ILE A 5 6.50 -9.06 -15.25
C ILE A 5 5.71 -7.79 -15.00
N GLN A 6 4.46 -7.93 -14.58
CA GLN A 6 3.55 -6.82 -14.29
C GLN A 6 3.41 -6.59 -12.78
N GLY A 7 3.36 -5.33 -12.37
CA GLY A 7 3.37 -4.92 -10.95
C GLY A 7 2.00 -4.63 -10.34
N GLY A 8 0.92 -4.83 -11.09
CA GLY A 8 -0.43 -4.55 -10.60
C GLY A 8 -0.88 -3.08 -10.72
N VAL A 9 -0.02 -2.18 -11.16
CA VAL A 9 -0.34 -0.75 -11.42
C VAL A 9 -0.69 -0.51 -12.88
N GLU A 10 0.00 -1.18 -13.79
CA GLU A 10 -0.24 -1.14 -15.23
C GLU A 10 -1.44 -2.00 -15.65
N LEU A 11 -1.98 -1.70 -16.84
CA LEU A 11 -3.02 -2.51 -17.44
C LEU A 11 -2.50 -3.93 -17.70
N SER A 12 -3.10 -4.90 -17.04
CA SER A 12 -2.73 -6.29 -17.19
C SER A 12 -3.58 -6.98 -18.24
N THR A 13 -2.91 -7.69 -19.16
CA THR A 13 -3.53 -8.64 -20.09
C THR A 13 -3.29 -10.10 -19.67
N ARG A 14 -2.61 -10.31 -18.54
CA ARG A 14 -2.27 -11.63 -18.00
C ARG A 14 -3.08 -11.96 -16.77
N THR A 15 -3.26 -13.25 -16.53
CA THR A 15 -3.74 -13.73 -15.24
C THR A 15 -2.61 -13.66 -14.20
N LEU A 16 -2.98 -13.66 -12.91
CA LEU A 16 -2.00 -13.73 -11.80
C LEU A 16 -1.07 -14.93 -11.98
N GLU A 17 -1.60 -16.11 -12.32
CA GLU A 17 -0.78 -17.32 -12.55
C GLU A 17 0.25 -17.14 -13.67
N GLN A 18 -0.15 -16.52 -14.79
CA GLN A 18 0.77 -16.24 -15.90
C GLN A 18 1.89 -15.28 -15.47
N ASN A 19 1.54 -14.25 -14.68
CA ASN A 19 2.52 -13.30 -14.17
C ASN A 19 3.50 -13.96 -13.19
N LEU A 20 3.00 -14.80 -12.28
CA LEU A 20 3.83 -15.55 -11.33
C LEU A 20 4.77 -16.56 -12.00
N ARG A 21 4.34 -17.20 -13.10
CA ARG A 21 5.23 -18.05 -13.89
C ARG A 21 6.41 -17.29 -14.51
N LEU A 22 6.21 -16.02 -14.86
CA LEU A 22 7.30 -15.16 -15.31
C LEU A 22 8.18 -14.73 -14.13
N LEU A 23 7.58 -14.36 -13.02
CA LEU A 23 8.30 -13.99 -11.79
C LEU A 23 9.21 -15.12 -11.31
N ALA A 24 8.74 -16.37 -11.37
CA ALA A 24 9.51 -17.55 -10.98
C ALA A 24 10.77 -17.80 -11.84
N ARG A 25 10.90 -17.14 -13.00
CA ARG A 25 12.09 -17.21 -13.85
C ARG A 25 13.11 -16.12 -13.54
N ALA A 26 12.73 -15.11 -12.76
CA ALA A 26 13.64 -14.06 -12.34
C ALA A 26 14.58 -14.59 -11.24
N PRO A 27 15.88 -14.25 -11.29
CA PRO A 27 16.78 -14.62 -10.22
C PRO A 27 16.39 -13.92 -8.91
N LEU A 28 16.58 -14.60 -7.79
CA LEU A 28 16.44 -13.98 -6.48
C LEU A 28 17.57 -12.95 -6.27
N LEU A 29 17.25 -11.83 -5.62
CA LEU A 29 18.22 -10.79 -5.24
C LEU A 29 19.08 -11.21 -4.05
N SER A 30 18.59 -12.14 -3.24
CA SER A 30 19.25 -12.71 -2.07
C SER A 30 18.64 -14.08 -1.78
N ALA A 31 19.29 -14.90 -0.97
CA ALA A 31 18.64 -16.11 -0.47
C ALA A 31 17.46 -15.73 0.47
N PRO A 32 16.41 -16.57 0.53
CA PRO A 32 15.29 -16.35 1.44
C PRO A 32 15.77 -16.24 2.89
N GLY A 33 15.29 -15.19 3.59
CA GLY A 33 15.63 -14.92 4.98
C GLY A 33 16.93 -14.12 5.19
N GLU A 34 17.75 -13.88 4.17
CA GLU A 34 19.01 -13.13 4.34
C GLU A 34 18.81 -11.63 4.52
N ARG A 35 17.86 -11.04 3.77
CA ARG A 35 17.59 -9.61 3.85
C ARG A 35 16.20 -9.27 3.34
N PHE A 36 15.71 -8.11 3.79
CA PHE A 36 14.49 -7.52 3.26
C PHE A 36 14.72 -6.97 1.84
N ASN A 37 13.79 -7.27 0.93
CA ASN A 37 13.68 -6.65 -0.38
C ASN A 37 12.20 -6.37 -0.66
N TYR A 38 11.83 -5.11 -0.86
CA TYR A 38 10.48 -4.75 -1.29
C TYR A 38 10.22 -5.29 -2.70
N SER A 39 9.16 -6.05 -2.88
CA SER A 39 8.94 -6.78 -4.12
C SER A 39 7.47 -7.16 -4.34
N LEU A 40 7.18 -7.89 -5.42
CA LEU A 40 5.88 -8.50 -5.72
C LEU A 40 5.54 -9.72 -4.81
N ALA A 41 6.20 -9.88 -3.67
CA ALA A 41 5.92 -10.96 -2.74
C ALA A 41 4.47 -10.96 -2.23
N ILE A 42 3.82 -9.81 -2.17
CA ILE A 42 2.41 -9.71 -1.78
C ILE A 42 1.48 -10.29 -2.84
N ASP A 43 1.82 -10.19 -4.14
CA ASP A 43 1.08 -10.90 -5.20
C ASP A 43 1.24 -12.42 -5.07
N VAL A 44 2.45 -12.88 -4.73
CA VAL A 44 2.68 -14.30 -4.42
C VAL A 44 1.83 -14.74 -3.23
N LEU A 45 1.77 -13.93 -2.17
CA LEU A 45 0.92 -14.19 -1.00
C LEU A 45 -0.57 -14.25 -1.39
N GLY A 46 -1.03 -13.34 -2.24
CA GLY A 46 -2.39 -13.37 -2.79
C GLY A 46 -2.71 -14.71 -3.46
N ALA A 47 -1.80 -15.21 -4.30
CA ALA A 47 -1.96 -16.52 -4.95
C ALA A 47 -1.91 -17.69 -3.96
N VAL A 48 -1.10 -17.60 -2.90
CA VAL A 48 -1.09 -18.61 -1.82
C VAL A 48 -2.45 -18.63 -1.12
N LEU A 49 -3.02 -17.48 -0.80
CA LEU A 49 -4.35 -17.37 -0.19
C LEU A 49 -5.42 -18.02 -1.08
N GLU A 50 -5.45 -17.71 -2.37
CA GLU A 50 -6.38 -18.33 -3.32
C GLU A 50 -6.23 -19.87 -3.35
N ARG A 51 -4.98 -20.35 -3.35
CA ARG A 51 -4.69 -21.79 -3.39
C ARG A 51 -5.12 -22.52 -2.13
N VAL A 52 -4.88 -21.94 -0.96
CA VAL A 52 -5.19 -22.56 0.34
C VAL A 52 -6.68 -22.55 0.63
N THR A 53 -7.37 -21.49 0.24
CA THR A 53 -8.80 -21.31 0.54
C THR A 53 -9.73 -21.85 -0.54
N GLY A 54 -9.23 -21.98 -1.77
CA GLY A 54 -10.05 -22.29 -2.94
C GLY A 54 -10.94 -21.13 -3.40
N MET A 55 -10.75 -19.92 -2.85
CA MET A 55 -11.54 -18.72 -3.16
C MET A 55 -10.69 -17.68 -3.90
N PRO A 56 -11.24 -16.97 -4.91
CA PRO A 56 -10.57 -15.85 -5.54
C PRO A 56 -10.27 -14.71 -4.53
N LEU A 57 -9.16 -14.03 -4.69
CA LEU A 57 -8.73 -12.93 -3.80
C LEU A 57 -9.79 -11.83 -3.60
N PRO A 58 -10.55 -11.40 -4.63
CA PRO A 58 -11.67 -10.47 -4.43
C PRO A 58 -12.76 -10.99 -3.49
N GLN A 59 -13.07 -12.29 -3.56
CA GLN A 59 -14.04 -12.90 -2.67
C GLN A 59 -13.50 -12.99 -1.24
N LEU A 60 -12.23 -13.35 -1.06
CA LEU A 60 -11.57 -13.35 0.25
C LEU A 60 -11.61 -11.95 0.89
N PHE A 61 -11.31 -10.91 0.10
CA PHE A 61 -11.40 -9.53 0.59
C PHE A 61 -12.82 -9.19 1.05
N VAL A 62 -13.84 -9.54 0.27
CA VAL A 62 -15.24 -9.28 0.63
C VAL A 62 -15.63 -10.01 1.91
N GLU A 63 -15.31 -11.32 2.01
CA GLU A 63 -15.74 -12.16 3.14
C GLU A 63 -14.99 -11.83 4.44
N TRP A 64 -13.69 -11.56 4.34
CA TRP A 64 -12.83 -11.46 5.52
C TRP A 64 -12.51 -10.02 5.95
N VAL A 65 -12.71 -9.06 5.06
CA VAL A 65 -12.38 -7.65 5.34
C VAL A 65 -13.58 -6.75 5.12
N ALA A 66 -14.12 -6.69 3.91
CA ALA A 66 -15.14 -5.70 3.56
C ALA A 66 -16.43 -5.90 4.34
N ARG A 67 -16.94 -7.14 4.43
CA ARG A 67 -18.18 -7.44 5.14
C ARG A 67 -18.07 -7.21 6.65
N PRO A 68 -17.06 -7.73 7.37
CA PRO A 68 -16.91 -7.47 8.80
C PRO A 68 -16.81 -5.99 9.15
N LEU A 69 -16.14 -5.19 8.31
CA LEU A 69 -15.91 -3.77 8.55
C LEU A 69 -16.93 -2.85 7.89
N GLY A 70 -17.90 -3.39 7.13
CA GLY A 70 -18.91 -2.61 6.43
C GLY A 70 -18.34 -1.71 5.33
N LEU A 71 -17.28 -2.17 4.61
CA LEU A 71 -16.67 -1.43 3.51
C LEU A 71 -17.54 -1.59 2.26
N GLY A 72 -17.98 -0.47 1.69
CA GLY A 72 -18.91 -0.47 0.55
C GLY A 72 -18.30 -0.03 -0.78
N ASN A 73 -17.17 0.70 -0.73
CA ASN A 73 -16.58 1.36 -1.89
C ASN A 73 -15.17 0.86 -2.23
N THR A 74 -14.67 -0.14 -1.52
CA THR A 74 -13.34 -0.70 -1.76
C THR A 74 -13.42 -2.02 -2.53
N ALA A 75 -12.74 -2.09 -3.68
CA ALA A 75 -12.75 -3.26 -4.56
C ALA A 75 -11.49 -3.31 -5.43
N PHE A 76 -11.30 -4.42 -6.18
CA PHE A 76 -10.20 -4.57 -7.14
C PHE A 76 -10.42 -3.83 -8.47
N TYR A 77 -11.60 -3.26 -8.68
CA TYR A 77 -11.92 -2.35 -9.78
C TYR A 77 -13.14 -1.49 -9.41
N ALA A 78 -13.26 -0.32 -10.02
CA ALA A 78 -14.44 0.53 -9.87
C ALA A 78 -15.53 0.09 -10.85
N ALA A 79 -16.74 -0.12 -10.36
CA ALA A 79 -17.90 -0.44 -11.18
C ALA A 79 -18.42 0.78 -11.93
N ASP A 80 -18.19 1.99 -11.40
CA ASP A 80 -18.64 3.26 -11.99
C ASP A 80 -17.47 4.25 -12.09
N ALA A 81 -17.20 4.71 -13.30
CA ALA A 81 -16.18 5.70 -13.59
C ALA A 81 -16.54 7.11 -13.08
N ALA A 82 -17.82 7.41 -12.85
CA ALA A 82 -18.25 8.75 -12.43
C ALA A 82 -17.75 9.11 -11.02
N ASN A 83 -17.53 8.10 -10.16
CA ASN A 83 -17.04 8.27 -8.81
C ASN A 83 -15.52 8.12 -8.68
N LEU A 84 -14.81 7.83 -9.78
CA LEU A 84 -13.38 7.63 -9.77
C LEU A 84 -12.65 8.96 -9.93
N ALA A 85 -11.76 9.27 -8.97
CA ALA A 85 -10.92 10.47 -9.05
C ALA A 85 -10.02 10.44 -10.28
N THR A 86 -9.92 11.56 -10.99
CA THR A 86 -9.00 11.70 -12.13
C THR A 86 -7.57 11.78 -11.62
N PRO A 87 -6.66 10.88 -12.04
CA PRO A 87 -5.28 10.91 -11.58
C PRO A 87 -4.43 11.93 -12.35
N TYR A 88 -3.50 12.54 -11.64
CA TYR A 88 -2.56 13.54 -12.12
C TYR A 88 -1.11 13.16 -11.77
N TYR A 89 -0.17 13.84 -12.38
CA TYR A 89 1.26 13.84 -12.03
C TYR A 89 1.84 15.25 -12.13
N ASN A 90 2.83 15.55 -11.31
CA ASN A 90 3.50 16.85 -11.31
C ASN A 90 4.55 16.94 -12.41
N THR A 91 4.60 18.10 -13.07
CA THR A 91 5.66 18.50 -14.01
C THR A 91 6.19 19.89 -13.64
N PRO A 92 7.33 20.34 -14.20
CA PRO A 92 7.80 21.70 -14.00
C PRO A 92 6.82 22.79 -14.44
N GLN A 93 5.87 22.45 -15.33
CA GLN A 93 4.84 23.35 -15.83
C GLN A 93 3.52 23.26 -15.04
N GLY A 94 3.49 22.45 -13.98
CA GLY A 94 2.31 22.18 -13.16
C GLY A 94 1.72 20.78 -13.33
N PRO A 95 0.63 20.48 -12.63
CA PRO A 95 0.01 19.17 -12.67
C PRO A 95 -0.60 18.85 -14.05
N GLN A 96 -0.35 17.64 -14.52
CA GLN A 96 -0.88 17.11 -15.78
C GLN A 96 -1.74 15.90 -15.51
N ARG A 97 -2.83 15.76 -16.26
CA ARG A 97 -3.69 14.55 -16.19
C ARG A 97 -2.91 13.32 -16.67
N MET A 98 -2.99 12.21 -15.94
CA MET A 98 -2.39 10.95 -16.37
C MET A 98 -3.05 10.43 -17.65
N HIS A 99 -2.21 9.86 -18.50
CA HIS A 99 -2.62 9.12 -19.70
C HIS A 99 -2.19 7.65 -19.57
N GLU A 100 -2.77 6.80 -20.39
CA GLU A 100 -2.38 5.39 -20.48
C GLU A 100 -0.92 5.25 -20.89
N GLY A 101 -0.21 4.35 -20.19
CA GLY A 101 1.19 4.08 -20.48
C GLY A 101 2.16 5.14 -19.99
N LEU A 102 1.73 6.06 -19.13
CA LEU A 102 2.61 7.05 -18.51
C LEU A 102 3.71 6.33 -17.69
N ARG A 103 4.97 6.72 -17.92
CA ARG A 103 6.12 6.26 -17.14
C ARG A 103 6.67 7.40 -16.31
N LEU A 104 6.77 7.18 -15.02
CA LEU A 104 7.39 8.14 -14.11
C LEU A 104 8.53 7.45 -13.35
N ALA A 105 9.66 8.15 -13.25
CA ALA A 105 10.74 7.72 -12.38
C ALA A 105 10.25 7.70 -10.93
N LEU A 106 10.65 6.68 -10.18
CA LEU A 106 10.46 6.66 -8.74
C LEU A 106 11.27 7.82 -8.11
N PRO A 107 10.78 8.42 -7.02
CA PRO A 107 11.58 9.36 -6.22
C PRO A 107 12.95 8.78 -5.87
N GLU A 108 13.98 9.62 -5.80
CA GLU A 108 15.37 9.19 -5.57
C GLU A 108 15.54 8.35 -4.30
N GLU A 109 14.73 8.64 -3.27
CA GLU A 109 14.72 7.94 -1.99
C GLU A 109 14.28 6.47 -2.10
N MET A 110 13.64 6.09 -3.21
CA MET A 110 13.11 4.74 -3.45
C MET A 110 14.04 3.85 -4.29
N ALA A 111 15.35 4.10 -4.25
CA ALA A 111 16.39 3.28 -4.90
C ALA A 111 16.27 3.16 -6.44
N GLY A 112 15.61 4.10 -7.08
CA GLY A 112 15.50 4.19 -8.54
C GLY A 112 14.47 3.25 -9.16
N GLY A 113 14.34 3.33 -10.47
CA GLY A 113 13.34 2.60 -11.24
C GLY A 113 12.24 3.51 -11.80
N GLU A 114 11.23 2.90 -12.40
CA GLU A 114 10.07 3.62 -12.94
C GLU A 114 8.78 2.86 -12.67
N VAL A 115 7.69 3.60 -12.60
CA VAL A 115 6.33 3.05 -12.55
C VAL A 115 5.65 3.30 -13.88
N LEU A 116 5.04 2.26 -14.43
CA LEU A 116 4.16 2.34 -15.58
C LEU A 116 2.71 2.45 -15.10
N PHE A 117 2.12 3.61 -15.30
CA PHE A 117 0.74 3.89 -14.89
C PHE A 117 -0.27 3.54 -15.97
N SER A 118 -1.42 3.03 -15.56
CA SER A 118 -2.59 2.81 -16.41
C SER A 118 -3.86 3.16 -15.64
N PRO A 119 -4.38 4.38 -15.77
CA PRO A 119 -5.66 4.77 -15.16
C PRO A 119 -6.83 3.86 -15.52
N ALA A 120 -6.86 3.32 -16.76
CA ALA A 120 -7.92 2.40 -17.20
C ALA A 120 -7.94 1.08 -16.42
N ARG A 121 -6.83 0.70 -15.74
CA ARG A 121 -6.81 -0.50 -14.90
C ARG A 121 -7.87 -0.46 -13.81
N ALA A 122 -8.10 0.71 -13.22
CA ALA A 122 -9.10 0.89 -12.16
C ALA A 122 -10.55 0.53 -12.61
N LEU A 123 -10.82 0.55 -13.92
CA LEU A 123 -12.12 0.22 -14.52
C LEU A 123 -12.13 -1.18 -15.16
N ASN A 124 -11.02 -1.90 -15.12
CA ASN A 124 -10.91 -3.18 -15.81
C ASN A 124 -11.19 -4.36 -14.87
N ALA A 125 -12.42 -4.85 -14.89
CA ALA A 125 -12.82 -6.06 -14.16
C ALA A 125 -12.04 -7.34 -14.55
N GLY A 126 -11.39 -7.34 -15.72
CA GLY A 126 -10.57 -8.45 -16.22
C GLY A 126 -9.09 -8.36 -15.80
N ALA A 127 -8.66 -7.28 -15.14
CA ALA A 127 -7.31 -7.22 -14.59
C ALA A 127 -7.17 -8.20 -13.42
N TYR A 128 -6.05 -8.92 -13.36
CA TYR A 128 -5.86 -9.85 -12.24
C TYR A 128 -5.86 -9.09 -10.89
N PRO A 129 -6.46 -9.65 -9.84
CA PRO A 129 -6.44 -9.04 -8.51
C PRO A 129 -5.03 -9.15 -7.93
N SER A 130 -4.32 -8.01 -7.83
CA SER A 130 -2.99 -7.94 -7.23
C SER A 130 -3.11 -7.75 -5.73
N GLY A 131 -2.41 -8.55 -4.95
CA GLY A 131 -2.30 -8.35 -3.50
C GLY A 131 -1.50 -7.10 -3.13
N GLY A 132 -0.62 -6.65 -4.03
CA GLY A 132 0.28 -5.53 -3.80
C GLY A 132 -0.19 -4.18 -4.33
N ALA A 133 -1.18 -4.14 -5.25
CA ALA A 133 -1.64 -2.89 -5.87
C ALA A 133 -2.98 -3.05 -6.59
N GLY A 134 -3.52 -1.93 -7.10
CA GLY A 134 -4.63 -1.94 -8.07
C GLY A 134 -6.03 -2.01 -7.48
N MET A 135 -6.19 -1.88 -6.18
CA MET A 135 -7.50 -1.65 -5.56
C MET A 135 -7.93 -0.19 -5.71
N VAL A 136 -9.22 0.03 -5.67
CA VAL A 136 -9.87 1.33 -5.57
C VAL A 136 -10.66 1.38 -4.26
N GLY A 137 -10.85 2.57 -3.71
CA GLY A 137 -11.61 2.75 -2.47
C GLY A 137 -11.74 4.23 -2.12
N ASP A 138 -12.47 4.54 -1.08
CA ASP A 138 -12.58 5.88 -0.53
C ASP A 138 -11.92 6.01 0.84
N ALA A 139 -11.85 7.24 1.34
CA ALA A 139 -11.19 7.53 2.60
C ALA A 139 -11.90 6.91 3.81
N ASP A 140 -13.23 6.83 3.77
CA ASP A 140 -14.02 6.27 4.87
C ASP A 140 -13.79 4.78 5.03
N ASP A 141 -13.78 4.02 3.93
CA ASP A 141 -13.49 2.59 3.94
C ASP A 141 -12.06 2.31 4.42
N VAL A 142 -11.07 3.05 3.88
CA VAL A 142 -9.68 2.90 4.30
C VAL A 142 -9.51 3.27 5.77
N LEU A 143 -10.17 4.34 6.24
CA LEU A 143 -10.12 4.75 7.64
C LEU A 143 -10.73 3.67 8.56
N ARG A 144 -11.85 3.06 8.19
CA ARG A 144 -12.44 1.94 8.95
C ARG A 144 -11.48 0.76 9.08
N LEU A 145 -10.79 0.40 7.99
CA LEU A 145 -9.78 -0.66 8.03
C LEU A 145 -8.61 -0.29 8.95
N VAL A 146 -8.04 0.90 8.77
CA VAL A 146 -6.90 1.40 9.55
C VAL A 146 -7.26 1.49 11.03
N GLU A 147 -8.46 1.99 11.35
CA GLU A 147 -8.98 2.08 12.71
C GLU A 147 -9.24 0.70 13.34
N ALA A 148 -9.75 -0.26 12.56
CA ALA A 148 -9.91 -1.63 13.03
C ALA A 148 -8.56 -2.26 13.41
N LEU A 149 -7.53 -2.04 12.59
CA LEU A 149 -6.17 -2.53 12.87
C LEU A 149 -5.58 -1.86 14.12
N ARG A 150 -5.78 -0.53 14.29
CA ARG A 150 -5.33 0.21 15.47
C ARG A 150 -6.03 -0.25 16.75
N SER A 151 -7.33 -0.47 16.69
CA SER A 151 -8.20 -0.73 17.86
C SER A 151 -8.33 -2.22 18.24
N GLY A 152 -7.44 -3.08 17.76
CA GLY A 152 -7.38 -4.49 18.19
C GLY A 152 -8.07 -5.48 17.26
N GLY A 153 -8.37 -5.10 16.02
CA GLY A 153 -8.82 -6.00 14.94
C GLY A 153 -10.32 -6.13 14.79
N GLN A 154 -11.11 -5.63 15.74
CA GLN A 154 -12.56 -5.73 15.78
C GLN A 154 -13.03 -7.18 15.47
N ASP A 155 -14.04 -7.36 14.62
CA ASP A 155 -14.53 -8.69 14.20
C ASP A 155 -13.68 -9.34 13.08
N MET A 156 -12.64 -8.65 12.59
CA MET A 156 -11.80 -9.11 11.47
C MET A 156 -10.60 -9.94 11.93
N LEU A 157 -9.90 -9.50 12.96
CA LEU A 157 -8.67 -10.15 13.45
C LEU A 157 -8.70 -10.33 14.98
N ARG A 158 -8.10 -11.42 15.45
CA ARG A 158 -7.89 -11.60 16.89
C ARG A 158 -6.83 -10.62 17.41
N PRO A 159 -6.94 -10.16 18.66
CA PRO A 159 -5.96 -9.25 19.28
C PRO A 159 -4.51 -9.74 19.18
N ASP A 160 -4.27 -11.05 19.39
CA ASP A 160 -2.94 -11.65 19.26
C ASP A 160 -2.37 -11.51 17.84
N THR A 161 -3.23 -11.59 16.82
CA THR A 161 -2.83 -11.39 15.42
C THR A 161 -2.53 -9.91 15.16
N VAL A 162 -3.32 -9.00 15.73
CA VAL A 162 -3.06 -7.56 15.62
C VAL A 162 -1.75 -7.17 16.31
N ALA A 163 -1.42 -7.76 17.45
CA ALA A 163 -0.15 -7.52 18.13
C ALA A 163 1.07 -7.81 17.24
N LEU A 164 0.96 -8.75 16.28
CA LEU A 164 2.02 -9.02 15.31
C LEU A 164 2.22 -7.87 14.32
N LEU A 165 1.21 -7.03 14.05
CA LEU A 165 1.37 -5.85 13.18
C LEU A 165 2.32 -4.81 13.80
N HIS A 166 2.33 -4.72 15.12
CA HIS A 166 3.14 -3.78 15.90
C HIS A 166 4.51 -4.35 16.31
N SER A 167 4.87 -5.50 15.78
CA SER A 167 6.14 -6.17 16.08
C SER A 167 7.08 -6.13 14.88
N PRO A 168 8.37 -5.82 15.06
CA PRO A 168 9.34 -5.85 13.98
C PRO A 168 9.62 -7.31 13.57
N HIS A 169 9.38 -7.63 12.30
CA HIS A 169 9.59 -8.97 11.75
C HIS A 169 10.81 -9.07 10.84
N VAL A 170 11.42 -7.95 10.51
CA VAL A 170 12.63 -7.85 9.69
C VAL A 170 13.66 -7.00 10.42
N GLY A 171 14.93 -7.26 10.16
CA GLY A 171 16.01 -6.57 10.85
C GLY A 171 16.09 -5.08 10.50
N ALA A 172 17.01 -4.38 11.17
CA ALA A 172 17.23 -2.93 11.00
C ALA A 172 17.60 -2.49 9.57
N GLN A 173 17.93 -3.42 8.69
CA GLN A 173 18.19 -3.13 7.26
C GLN A 173 16.92 -2.75 6.46
N ALA A 174 15.73 -2.97 7.00
CA ALA A 174 14.46 -2.65 6.33
C ALA A 174 14.04 -1.20 6.58
N GLN A 175 14.92 -0.24 6.33
CA GLN A 175 14.68 1.19 6.53
C GLN A 175 13.82 1.79 5.41
N THR A 176 12.58 1.29 5.26
CA THR A 176 11.67 1.67 4.16
C THR A 176 11.21 3.13 4.21
N GLN A 177 11.33 3.79 5.36
CA GLN A 177 11.04 5.21 5.58
C GLN A 177 12.26 5.95 6.19
N GLY A 178 13.46 5.34 6.10
CA GLY A 178 14.68 5.88 6.68
C GLY A 178 15.01 5.36 8.08
N PRO A 179 15.94 6.02 8.78
CA PRO A 179 16.35 5.63 10.14
C PRO A 179 15.17 5.53 11.10
N GLY A 180 15.21 4.61 12.03
CA GLY A 180 14.16 4.39 13.03
C GLY A 180 12.96 3.58 12.53
N TRP A 181 12.88 3.30 11.24
CA TRP A 181 11.80 2.52 10.64
C TRP A 181 12.26 1.10 10.30
N GLY A 182 11.41 0.14 10.62
CA GLY A 182 11.49 -1.25 10.18
C GLY A 182 10.36 -1.59 9.21
N PHE A 183 10.02 -2.89 9.13
CA PHE A 183 8.89 -3.36 8.35
C PHE A 183 8.13 -4.45 9.09
N GLY A 184 6.81 -4.31 9.15
CA GLY A 184 5.89 -5.25 9.78
C GLY A 184 4.98 -5.95 8.76
N PHE A 185 3.95 -6.62 9.26
CA PHE A 185 2.89 -7.14 8.41
C PHE A 185 1.98 -6.00 7.94
N GLY A 186 2.13 -5.59 6.70
CA GLY A 186 1.28 -4.58 6.06
C GLY A 186 1.89 -3.21 5.83
N GLY A 187 3.07 -2.90 6.38
CA GLY A 187 3.69 -1.59 6.14
C GLY A 187 4.97 -1.33 6.92
N ALA A 188 5.47 -0.11 6.80
CA ALA A 188 6.59 0.38 7.59
C ALA A 188 6.16 0.55 9.05
N LEU A 189 6.98 0.01 9.95
CA LEU A 189 6.77 0.06 11.39
C LEU A 189 7.80 0.99 12.04
N LEU A 190 7.34 1.99 12.78
CA LEU A 190 8.21 2.87 13.56
C LEU A 190 8.71 2.13 14.81
N VAL A 191 10.01 1.96 14.89
CA VAL A 191 10.69 1.26 16.00
C VAL A 191 11.36 2.26 16.93
N ASP A 192 11.95 3.33 16.38
CA ASP A 192 12.68 4.36 17.11
C ASP A 192 12.30 5.73 16.58
N ALA A 193 11.46 6.45 17.34
CA ALA A 193 10.94 7.76 16.96
C ALA A 193 12.03 8.86 16.95
N ASP A 194 13.01 8.75 17.86
CA ASP A 194 14.11 9.71 17.94
C ASP A 194 15.03 9.59 16.72
N ALA A 195 15.38 8.37 16.35
CA ALA A 195 16.17 8.11 15.14
C ALA A 195 15.41 8.52 13.86
N ALA A 196 14.08 8.38 13.84
CA ALA A 196 13.22 8.77 12.73
C ALA A 196 12.94 10.29 12.66
N GLN A 197 13.24 11.03 13.72
CA GLN A 197 12.94 12.46 13.86
C GLN A 197 11.47 12.78 13.51
N THR A 198 10.54 12.03 14.10
CA THR A 198 9.10 12.16 13.86
C THR A 198 8.35 12.40 15.17
N PRO A 199 7.21 13.12 15.16
CA PRO A 199 6.35 13.24 16.34
C PRO A 199 5.54 11.97 16.64
N GLN A 200 5.53 11.01 15.72
CA GLN A 200 4.82 9.74 15.87
C GLN A 200 5.48 8.88 16.95
N GLN A 201 4.70 7.97 17.54
CA GLN A 201 5.16 7.09 18.61
C GLN A 201 5.62 5.73 18.04
N ALA A 202 6.54 5.06 18.76
CA ALA A 202 6.94 3.70 18.41
C ALA A 202 5.70 2.77 18.37
N GLY A 203 5.65 1.88 17.38
CA GLY A 203 4.48 1.07 17.07
C GLY A 203 3.56 1.65 16.00
N THR A 204 3.79 2.89 15.56
CA THR A 204 3.10 3.45 14.40
C THR A 204 3.35 2.60 13.16
N LEU A 205 2.27 2.24 12.47
CA LEU A 205 2.32 1.58 11.18
C LEU A 205 1.86 2.54 10.09
N THR A 206 2.57 2.57 8.97
CA THR A 206 2.27 3.45 7.83
C THR A 206 2.54 2.77 6.51
N TRP A 207 1.78 3.14 5.48
CA TRP A 207 2.11 2.82 4.10
C TRP A 207 1.47 3.82 3.14
N GLY A 208 1.79 3.68 1.87
CA GLY A 208 1.25 4.53 0.82
C GLY A 208 1.29 3.85 -0.55
N GLY A 209 0.78 4.53 -1.56
CA GLY A 209 0.72 4.03 -2.92
C GLY A 209 1.07 5.09 -3.95
N VAL A 210 1.60 4.62 -5.07
CA VAL A 210 2.17 5.45 -6.14
C VAL A 210 1.18 6.41 -6.82
N TYR A 211 -0.12 6.16 -6.68
CA TYR A 211 -1.17 7.10 -7.13
C TYR A 211 -1.36 8.30 -6.20
N GLY A 212 -0.59 8.39 -5.10
CA GLY A 212 -0.53 9.59 -4.27
C GLY A 212 -1.34 9.50 -2.98
N HIS A 213 -1.46 8.34 -2.38
CA HIS A 213 -2.15 8.16 -1.11
C HIS A 213 -1.22 7.57 -0.05
N SER A 214 -1.55 7.84 1.21
CA SER A 214 -0.91 7.23 2.36
C SER A 214 -1.88 7.13 3.53
N TRP A 215 -1.49 6.36 4.50
CA TRP A 215 -2.19 6.22 5.77
C TRP A 215 -1.18 5.91 6.88
N PHE A 216 -1.53 6.25 8.09
CA PHE A 216 -0.84 5.74 9.27
C PHE A 216 -1.83 5.58 10.42
N PHE A 217 -1.47 4.73 11.36
CA PHE A 217 -2.09 4.72 12.67
C PHE A 217 -1.03 4.65 13.76
N ASP A 218 -1.25 5.40 14.81
CA ASP A 218 -0.41 5.48 16.00
C ASP A 218 -1.22 4.95 17.19
N PRO A 219 -0.91 3.74 17.69
CA PRO A 219 -1.69 3.14 18.76
C PRO A 219 -1.51 3.86 20.09
N GLN A 220 -0.38 4.52 20.33
CA GLN A 220 -0.10 5.23 21.58
C GLN A 220 -0.79 6.60 21.61
N ALA A 221 -0.74 7.33 20.50
CA ALA A 221 -1.46 8.59 20.34
C ALA A 221 -2.96 8.38 20.05
N GLN A 222 -3.42 7.15 19.86
CA GLN A 222 -4.79 6.80 19.50
C GLN A 222 -5.28 7.48 18.21
N LEU A 223 -4.39 7.67 17.25
CA LEU A 223 -4.65 8.34 15.98
C LEU A 223 -4.69 7.35 14.81
N SER A 224 -5.66 7.56 13.91
CA SER A 224 -5.73 6.95 12.59
C SER A 224 -5.90 8.05 11.55
N VAL A 225 -5.02 8.09 10.55
CA VAL A 225 -5.00 9.14 9.53
C VAL A 225 -4.94 8.51 8.15
N VAL A 226 -5.81 8.97 7.25
CA VAL A 226 -5.83 8.57 5.84
C VAL A 226 -5.72 9.82 4.97
N ILE A 227 -4.81 9.79 4.02
CA ILE A 227 -4.53 10.89 3.10
C ILE A 227 -4.71 10.36 1.69
N LEU A 228 -5.78 10.77 1.00
CA LEU A 228 -6.01 10.40 -0.39
C LEU A 228 -5.84 11.64 -1.26
N THR A 229 -4.74 11.67 -2.02
CA THR A 229 -4.58 12.60 -3.13
C THR A 229 -4.78 11.86 -4.46
N ASN A 230 -4.90 12.59 -5.54
CA ASN A 230 -4.99 12.02 -6.88
C ASN A 230 -3.77 12.35 -7.75
N THR A 231 -2.65 12.72 -7.14
CA THR A 231 -1.42 13.10 -7.84
C THR A 231 -0.31 12.11 -7.50
N ALA A 232 0.29 11.50 -8.53
CA ALA A 232 1.34 10.48 -8.37
C ALA A 232 2.42 10.95 -7.39
N PHE A 233 2.75 10.07 -6.45
CA PHE A 233 3.75 10.22 -5.40
C PHE A 233 3.45 11.30 -4.34
N GLU A 234 2.63 12.33 -4.63
CA GLU A 234 2.43 13.50 -3.78
C GLU A 234 1.95 13.16 -2.35
N GLY A 235 0.95 12.29 -2.24
CA GLY A 235 0.44 11.85 -0.94
C GLY A 235 1.17 10.62 -0.36
N MET A 236 2.06 9.99 -1.12
CA MET A 236 2.80 8.80 -0.69
C MET A 236 4.10 9.17 0.01
N CYS A 237 4.83 10.13 -0.53
CA CYS A 237 6.14 10.56 -0.04
C CYS A 237 6.32 12.07 -0.26
N GLY A 238 7.40 12.63 0.27
CA GLY A 238 7.68 14.05 0.15
C GLY A 238 7.05 14.91 1.25
N ARG A 239 6.87 16.19 0.95
CA ARG A 239 6.52 17.19 1.97
C ARG A 239 5.07 17.14 2.43
N TYR A 240 4.14 16.83 1.53
CA TYR A 240 2.70 16.91 1.82
C TYR A 240 2.25 15.97 2.95
N PRO A 241 2.51 14.64 2.90
CA PRO A 241 2.13 13.76 4.00
C PRO A 241 2.85 14.10 5.31
N GLN A 242 4.08 14.63 5.26
CA GLN A 242 4.79 15.11 6.44
C GLN A 242 4.11 16.34 7.07
N GLN A 243 3.68 17.30 6.26
CA GLN A 243 2.96 18.49 6.74
C GLN A 243 1.61 18.13 7.37
N ILE A 244 0.87 17.18 6.80
CA ILE A 244 -0.38 16.69 7.39
C ILE A 244 -0.10 16.01 8.73
N ARG A 245 0.89 15.11 8.78
CA ARG A 245 1.30 14.47 10.03
C ARG A 245 1.62 15.51 11.11
N ASP A 246 2.50 16.46 10.78
CA ASP A 246 2.96 17.47 11.75
C ASP A 246 1.79 18.36 12.24
N ALA A 247 0.86 18.71 11.35
CA ALA A 247 -0.34 19.47 11.72
C ALA A 247 -1.28 18.68 12.65
N VAL A 248 -1.46 17.37 12.41
CA VAL A 248 -2.27 16.51 13.27
C VAL A 248 -1.68 16.43 14.68
N TYR A 249 -0.37 16.16 14.79
CA TYR A 249 0.28 16.07 16.11
C TYR A 249 0.37 17.42 16.83
N ALA A 250 0.50 18.55 16.11
CA ALA A 250 0.47 19.86 16.72
C ALA A 250 -0.90 20.21 17.32
N ALA A 251 -1.99 19.73 16.71
CA ALA A 251 -3.34 19.94 17.22
C ALA A 251 -3.67 19.12 18.49
N GLU A 252 -3.03 17.97 18.67
CA GLU A 252 -3.20 17.12 19.86
C GLU A 252 -2.46 17.66 21.09
N MET A 253 -1.46 18.52 20.90
CA MET A 253 -0.66 19.09 21.99
C MET A 253 -1.19 20.45 22.50
N GLY A 254 -2.23 21.00 21.93
CA GLY A 254 -2.86 22.29 22.29
C GLY A 254 -4.21 22.12 22.93
#